data_02b073c9d53ce7d8d10181e8ed270ee6
#
_entry.id   02b073c9d53ce7d8d10181e8ed270ee6
#
_cell.length_a   1.000
_cell.length_b   1.000
_cell.length_c   1.000
_cell.angle_alpha   90.00
_cell.angle_beta   90.00
_cell.angle_gamma   90.00
#
_symmetry.space_group_name_H-M   'P 1'
#
loop_
_entity.id
_entity.type
_entity.pdbx_description
1 polymer ?
#
loop_
_entity_poly.entity_id
_entity_poly.type
_entity_poly.pdbx_seq_one_letter_code
_entity_poly.pdbx_strand_id
1 'polypeptide(L)'
;MRMIVALLLLALAALAAPAAVAQTPVAPPPLVDPDAALVEELVVTGRLPGPAWWTVSDADTTVYVLGVPSLAPKRMQWDRAIFDKRLQGANAVILPFTNIRAKGVGALGAGLNLLRLRAGGPFEARLDPATRVRFVAARERLGESAKHYSTANALAAGVQLAADYRERHELTTTDPAKLVELLARRSGVPVVEKTYDIGPLLGAILRTPAATGRLCFEEVLAQAEAGPGITLQAARAWASGDVAGALENERTYERCLMAVPGGRQFDERMKADSAAAIARALERPGHAIALVPLRPLLAERGVLDRLRGQGLKVTTPGEVAE
;
A
#
# COMPACT_ATOMS: atom_id res chain seq x y z
N MET A 1 -30.81 28.45 -67.27
CA MET A 1 -31.28 27.16 -66.71
C MET A 1 -30.18 26.28 -66.07
N ARG A 2 -28.91 26.48 -66.39
CA ARG A 2 -27.84 25.67 -65.81
C ARG A 2 -27.32 26.19 -64.44
N MET A 3 -27.49 27.44 -64.06
CA MET A 3 -27.02 28.00 -62.73
C MET A 3 -27.99 27.73 -61.56
N ILE A 4 -29.28 27.51 -61.84
CA ILE A 4 -30.29 27.28 -60.80
C ILE A 4 -30.22 25.85 -60.27
N VAL A 5 -29.81 24.87 -61.09
CA VAL A 5 -29.69 23.46 -60.71
C VAL A 5 -28.42 23.24 -59.78
N ALA A 6 -27.36 24.02 -59.95
CA ALA A 6 -26.16 23.93 -59.13
C ALA A 6 -26.36 24.46 -57.69
N LEU A 7 -27.23 25.42 -57.49
CA LEU A 7 -27.55 25.98 -56.16
C LEU A 7 -28.49 25.08 -55.35
N LEU A 8 -29.35 24.27 -56.00
CA LEU A 8 -30.24 23.33 -55.32
C LEU A 8 -29.51 22.05 -54.85
N LEU A 9 -28.43 21.66 -55.53
CA LEU A 9 -27.60 20.50 -55.10
C LEU A 9 -26.66 20.81 -53.92
N LEU A 10 -26.26 22.08 -53.71
CA LEU A 10 -25.48 22.49 -52.53
C LEU A 10 -26.34 22.63 -51.28
N ALA A 11 -27.62 22.84 -51.39
CA ALA A 11 -28.53 22.99 -50.22
C ALA A 11 -28.97 21.63 -49.62
N LEU A 12 -28.86 20.51 -50.33
CA LEU A 12 -29.20 19.17 -49.80
C LEU A 12 -28.01 18.46 -49.10
N ALA A 13 -26.79 18.92 -49.27
CA ALA A 13 -25.61 18.34 -48.62
C ALA A 13 -25.41 18.79 -47.17
N ALA A 14 -26.18 19.78 -46.69
CA ALA A 14 -26.02 20.37 -45.36
C ALA A 14 -26.87 19.71 -44.23
N LEU A 15 -27.67 18.66 -44.55
CA LEU A 15 -28.61 18.02 -43.59
C LEU A 15 -28.19 16.64 -43.07
N ALA A 16 -27.04 16.15 -43.47
CA ALA A 16 -26.46 14.92 -42.91
C ALA A 16 -25.39 15.21 -41.85
N ALA A 17 -25.78 15.89 -40.77
CA ALA A 17 -24.94 15.89 -39.56
C ALA A 17 -25.01 14.47 -38.98
N PRO A 18 -23.86 13.74 -38.84
CA PRO A 18 -23.88 12.47 -38.14
C PRO A 18 -24.36 12.73 -36.72
N ALA A 19 -25.44 12.05 -36.30
CA ALA A 19 -25.86 12.03 -34.92
C ALA A 19 -24.66 11.54 -34.11
N ALA A 20 -24.01 12.44 -33.37
CA ALA A 20 -22.98 12.08 -32.41
C ALA A 20 -23.66 11.16 -31.37
N VAL A 21 -23.42 9.87 -31.48
CA VAL A 21 -23.82 8.89 -30.45
C VAL A 21 -23.11 9.33 -29.18
N ALA A 22 -23.87 9.89 -28.26
CA ALA A 22 -23.37 10.22 -26.93
C ALA A 22 -22.89 8.93 -26.29
N GLN A 23 -21.58 8.71 -26.25
CA GLN A 23 -20.98 7.59 -25.54
C GLN A 23 -21.31 7.79 -24.07
N THR A 24 -22.12 6.91 -23.53
CA THR A 24 -22.37 6.86 -22.09
C THR A 24 -21.02 6.72 -21.38
N PRO A 25 -20.67 7.60 -20.43
CA PRO A 25 -19.40 7.48 -19.71
C PRO A 25 -19.33 6.10 -19.05
N VAL A 26 -18.40 5.28 -19.46
CA VAL A 26 -18.14 3.98 -18.80
C VAL A 26 -17.67 4.29 -17.40
N ALA A 27 -18.39 3.77 -16.40
CA ALA A 27 -17.97 3.89 -15.00
C ALA A 27 -16.56 3.29 -14.82
N PRO A 28 -15.68 3.94 -14.04
CA PRO A 28 -14.37 3.38 -13.77
C PRO A 28 -14.52 2.04 -13.05
N PRO A 29 -13.60 1.09 -13.27
CA PRO A 29 -13.62 -0.17 -12.54
C PRO A 29 -13.46 0.10 -11.03
N PRO A 30 -14.06 -0.76 -10.18
CA PRO A 30 -13.92 -0.65 -8.73
C PRO A 30 -12.46 -0.80 -8.31
N LEU A 31 -12.11 -0.20 -7.17
CA LEU A 31 -10.80 -0.37 -6.58
C LEU A 31 -10.67 -1.81 -6.04
N VAL A 32 -9.55 -2.46 -6.37
CA VAL A 32 -9.30 -3.86 -6.03
C VAL A 32 -8.19 -3.94 -4.97
N ASP A 33 -8.41 -4.70 -3.90
CA ASP A 33 -7.35 -5.06 -2.95
C ASP A 33 -6.48 -6.16 -3.57
N PRO A 34 -5.16 -5.96 -3.75
CA PRO A 34 -4.26 -6.94 -4.36
C PRO A 34 -4.09 -8.22 -3.51
N ASP A 35 -4.39 -8.14 -2.21
CA ASP A 35 -4.22 -9.20 -1.24
C ASP A 35 -5.56 -9.63 -0.62
N ALA A 36 -6.65 -9.51 -1.35
CA ALA A 36 -7.98 -9.87 -0.86
C ALA A 36 -8.12 -11.38 -0.60
N ALA A 37 -7.57 -12.21 -1.51
CA ALA A 37 -7.57 -13.65 -1.34
C ALA A 37 -6.39 -14.10 -0.45
N LEU A 38 -6.71 -14.83 0.61
CA LEU A 38 -5.75 -15.32 1.61
C LEU A 38 -5.66 -16.83 1.56
N VAL A 39 -4.49 -17.36 1.90
CA VAL A 39 -4.28 -18.79 2.10
C VAL A 39 -4.76 -19.14 3.52
N GLU A 40 -5.93 -19.73 3.65
CA GLU A 40 -6.63 -19.95 4.94
C GLU A 40 -5.78 -20.70 5.97
N GLU A 41 -5.01 -21.71 5.54
CA GLU A 41 -4.16 -22.51 6.44
C GLU A 41 -3.03 -21.67 7.08
N LEU A 42 -2.73 -20.49 6.54
CA LEU A 42 -1.74 -19.58 7.09
C LEU A 42 -2.34 -18.57 8.09
N VAL A 43 -3.68 -18.45 8.11
CA VAL A 43 -4.40 -17.52 8.99
C VAL A 43 -4.73 -18.25 10.29
N VAL A 44 -3.85 -18.16 11.25
CA VAL A 44 -3.95 -18.88 12.54
C VAL A 44 -3.76 -17.93 13.73
N THR A 45 -4.21 -18.34 14.91
CA THR A 45 -3.91 -17.59 16.15
C THR A 45 -2.59 -18.10 16.73
N GLY A 46 -1.67 -17.19 17.02
CA GLY A 46 -0.41 -17.50 17.70
C GLY A 46 -0.67 -18.01 19.12
N ARG A 47 0.01 -19.09 19.52
CA ARG A 47 -0.12 -19.68 20.87
C ARG A 47 0.85 -19.08 21.89
N LEU A 48 1.85 -18.34 21.42
CA LEU A 48 2.88 -17.72 22.27
C LEU A 48 2.49 -16.25 22.55
N PRO A 49 2.96 -15.69 23.68
CA PRO A 49 2.75 -14.27 23.93
C PRO A 49 3.37 -13.41 22.80
N GLY A 50 2.65 -12.38 22.38
CA GLY A 50 3.07 -11.47 21.33
C GLY A 50 2.59 -11.86 19.92
N PRO A 51 3.14 -11.21 18.88
CA PRO A 51 2.73 -11.41 17.50
C PRO A 51 2.97 -12.82 16.98
N ALA A 52 2.19 -13.22 15.99
CA ALA A 52 2.34 -14.51 15.34
C ALA A 52 3.58 -14.56 14.44
N TRP A 53 4.26 -15.71 14.41
CA TRP A 53 5.45 -15.98 13.64
C TRP A 53 5.29 -17.20 12.76
N TRP A 54 5.69 -17.09 11.51
CA TRP A 54 5.84 -18.21 10.59
C TRP A 54 7.31 -18.60 10.50
N THR A 55 7.58 -19.81 10.06
CA THR A 55 8.95 -20.25 9.75
C THR A 55 9.03 -20.72 8.32
N VAL A 56 10.15 -20.42 7.68
CA VAL A 56 10.54 -20.99 6.39
C VAL A 56 11.86 -21.69 6.60
N SER A 57 11.95 -22.98 6.26
CA SER A 57 13.14 -23.77 6.53
C SER A 57 13.49 -24.72 5.42
N ASP A 58 14.75 -25.10 5.37
CA ASP A 58 15.30 -26.22 4.64
C ASP A 58 15.96 -27.24 5.60
N ALA A 59 17.04 -27.90 5.19
CA ALA A 59 17.68 -28.95 5.98
C ALA A 59 18.44 -28.46 7.21
N ASP A 60 19.05 -27.28 7.15
CA ASP A 60 19.98 -26.77 8.18
C ASP A 60 19.79 -25.29 8.53
N THR A 61 18.81 -24.63 7.91
CA THR A 61 18.54 -23.21 8.10
C THR A 61 17.07 -22.92 8.35
N THR A 62 16.81 -21.91 9.19
CA THR A 62 15.44 -21.42 9.48
C THR A 62 15.37 -19.91 9.33
N VAL A 63 14.39 -19.40 8.60
CA VAL A 63 14.03 -17.99 8.60
C VAL A 63 12.73 -17.81 9.38
N TYR A 64 12.81 -17.07 10.47
CA TYR A 64 11.65 -16.67 11.27
C TYR A 64 10.99 -15.45 10.64
N VAL A 65 9.75 -15.57 10.20
CA VAL A 65 9.03 -14.51 9.49
C VAL A 65 7.99 -13.89 10.39
N LEU A 66 8.15 -12.59 10.68
CA LEU A 66 7.18 -11.77 11.38
C LEU A 66 6.30 -11.04 10.37
N GLY A 67 5.00 -11.39 10.35
CA GLY A 67 4.02 -10.60 9.63
C GLY A 67 3.77 -9.29 10.35
N VAL A 68 3.96 -8.13 9.69
CA VAL A 68 3.79 -6.81 10.32
C VAL A 68 2.58 -6.06 9.75
N PRO A 69 1.89 -5.21 10.55
CA PRO A 69 0.80 -4.40 10.03
C PRO A 69 1.32 -3.39 8.99
N SER A 70 0.54 -3.14 7.95
CA SER A 70 0.85 -2.11 6.94
C SER A 70 0.62 -0.69 7.46
N LEU A 71 -0.25 -0.53 8.46
CA LEU A 71 -0.52 0.71 9.17
C LEU A 71 -0.71 0.40 10.66
N ALA A 72 -0.02 1.13 11.53
CA ALA A 72 -0.06 0.91 12.97
C ALA A 72 0.16 2.22 13.74
N PRO A 73 -0.15 2.29 15.03
CA PRO A 73 0.25 3.41 15.89
C PRO A 73 1.76 3.55 15.93
N LYS A 74 2.26 4.79 15.95
CA LYS A 74 3.67 5.08 16.25
C LYS A 74 4.00 4.53 17.65
N ARG A 75 5.18 3.90 17.78
CA ARG A 75 5.66 3.31 19.04
C ARG A 75 4.72 2.25 19.62
N MET A 76 4.14 1.43 18.75
CA MET A 76 3.26 0.34 19.15
C MET A 76 3.95 -0.59 20.15
N GLN A 77 3.27 -0.87 21.27
CA GLN A 77 3.76 -1.81 22.28
C GLN A 77 3.36 -3.23 21.90
N TRP A 78 4.31 -4.16 21.99
CA TRP A 78 4.09 -5.59 21.76
C TRP A 78 5.14 -6.41 22.54
N ASP A 79 4.81 -7.65 22.87
CA ASP A 79 5.76 -8.54 23.53
C ASP A 79 6.89 -8.93 22.56
N ARG A 80 8.11 -8.58 22.92
CA ARG A 80 9.30 -8.82 22.11
C ARG A 80 10.14 -10.00 22.57
N ALA A 81 9.73 -10.73 23.62
CA ALA A 81 10.54 -11.80 24.20
C ALA A 81 11.00 -12.82 23.14
N ILE A 82 10.09 -13.22 22.26
CA ILE A 82 10.38 -14.14 21.16
C ILE A 82 11.33 -13.50 20.13
N PHE A 83 11.09 -12.24 19.75
CA PHE A 83 11.97 -11.51 18.85
C PHE A 83 13.39 -11.38 19.45
N ASP A 84 13.49 -10.93 20.69
CA ASP A 84 14.78 -10.72 21.36
C ASP A 84 15.59 -12.03 21.47
N LYS A 85 14.90 -13.17 21.73
CA LYS A 85 15.51 -14.51 21.70
C LYS A 85 16.01 -14.90 20.30
N ARG A 86 15.19 -14.66 19.25
CA ARG A 86 15.54 -14.99 17.86
C ARG A 86 16.59 -14.07 17.26
N LEU A 87 16.74 -12.86 17.80
CA LEU A 87 17.79 -11.93 17.37
C LEU A 87 19.19 -12.40 17.79
N GLN A 88 19.29 -13.15 18.89
CA GLN A 88 20.57 -13.71 19.36
C GLN A 88 21.07 -14.76 18.38
N GLY A 89 22.26 -14.53 17.81
CA GLY A 89 22.88 -15.43 16.83
C GLY A 89 22.25 -15.43 15.43
N ALA A 90 21.32 -14.52 15.17
CA ALA A 90 20.76 -14.39 13.83
C ALA A 90 21.82 -13.95 12.79
N ASN A 91 21.86 -14.60 11.63
CA ASN A 91 22.76 -14.27 10.53
C ASN A 91 22.40 -12.93 9.87
N ALA A 92 21.12 -12.57 9.84
CA ALA A 92 20.62 -11.32 9.29
C ALA A 92 19.18 -11.02 9.75
N VAL A 93 18.83 -9.73 9.67
CA VAL A 93 17.44 -9.25 9.70
C VAL A 93 17.08 -8.68 8.33
N ILE A 94 16.05 -9.21 7.69
CA ILE A 94 15.60 -8.86 6.34
C ILE A 94 14.43 -7.89 6.45
N LEU A 95 14.59 -6.68 5.89
CA LEU A 95 13.61 -5.60 5.91
C LEU A 95 13.33 -5.08 4.48
N PRO A 96 12.66 -5.85 3.62
CA PRO A 96 12.55 -5.52 2.19
C PRO A 96 11.75 -4.25 1.87
N PHE A 97 10.95 -3.74 2.82
CA PHE A 97 10.02 -2.63 2.58
C PHE A 97 10.42 -1.28 3.19
N THR A 98 11.55 -1.18 3.87
CA THR A 98 11.86 0.00 4.69
C THR A 98 12.46 1.15 3.92
N ASN A 99 12.97 0.92 2.71
CA ASN A 99 13.75 1.93 2.00
C ASN A 99 13.11 2.35 0.67
N ILE A 100 12.14 3.28 0.74
CA ILE A 100 11.48 3.86 -0.44
C ILE A 100 12.03 5.28 -0.66
N ARG A 101 12.66 5.53 -1.81
CA ARG A 101 13.29 6.83 -2.13
C ARG A 101 13.14 7.17 -3.61
N ALA A 102 13.11 8.46 -3.93
CA ALA A 102 13.34 8.93 -5.29
C ALA A 102 14.86 8.95 -5.57
N LYS A 103 15.31 8.29 -6.64
CA LYS A 103 16.74 8.14 -6.96
C LYS A 103 17.15 8.92 -8.20
N GLY A 104 18.36 9.51 -8.17
CA GLY A 104 19.09 10.04 -9.32
C GLY A 104 18.30 11.06 -10.16
N VAL A 105 18.31 10.90 -11.47
CA VAL A 105 17.56 11.75 -12.43
C VAL A 105 16.07 11.68 -12.18
N GLY A 106 15.57 10.58 -11.61
CA GLY A 106 14.19 10.44 -11.15
C GLY A 106 13.81 11.44 -10.04
N ALA A 107 14.75 11.92 -9.23
CA ALA A 107 14.48 12.90 -8.18
C ALA A 107 14.10 14.28 -8.75
N LEU A 108 14.74 14.73 -9.85
CA LEU A 108 14.35 15.97 -10.54
C LEU A 108 12.96 15.84 -11.18
N GLY A 109 12.71 14.71 -11.86
CA GLY A 109 11.39 14.41 -12.41
C GLY A 109 10.30 14.30 -11.32
N ALA A 110 10.62 13.69 -10.18
CA ALA A 110 9.74 13.62 -9.03
C ALA A 110 9.43 15.01 -8.46
N GLY A 111 10.43 15.89 -8.35
CA GLY A 111 10.25 17.27 -7.92
C GLY A 111 9.33 18.06 -8.87
N LEU A 112 9.54 17.99 -10.18
CA LEU A 112 8.68 18.61 -11.17
C LEU A 112 7.24 18.05 -11.14
N ASN A 113 7.08 16.74 -10.99
CA ASN A 113 5.79 16.10 -10.85
C ASN A 113 5.06 16.57 -9.58
N LEU A 114 5.79 16.69 -8.47
CA LEU A 114 5.23 17.21 -7.22
C LEU A 114 4.77 18.67 -7.35
N LEU A 115 5.54 19.52 -8.03
CA LEU A 115 5.13 20.90 -8.33
C LEU A 115 3.86 20.93 -9.18
N ARG A 116 3.78 20.10 -10.22
CA ARG A 116 2.57 19.97 -11.06
C ARG A 116 1.35 19.46 -10.28
N LEU A 117 1.55 18.51 -9.37
CA LEU A 117 0.49 17.99 -8.51
C LEU A 117 -0.03 19.05 -7.53
N ARG A 118 0.81 19.98 -7.10
CA ARG A 118 0.45 21.13 -6.24
C ARG A 118 -0.01 22.37 -7.00
N ALA A 119 0.05 22.35 -8.33
CA ALA A 119 -0.45 23.45 -9.15
C ALA A 119 -1.99 23.44 -9.16
N GLY A 120 -2.60 24.53 -8.69
CA GLY A 120 -4.06 24.69 -8.67
C GLY A 120 -4.51 25.57 -7.51
N GLY A 121 -5.82 25.87 -7.49
CA GLY A 121 -6.47 26.48 -6.34
C GLY A 121 -6.90 25.40 -5.31
N PRO A 122 -7.58 25.81 -4.23
CA PRO A 122 -8.11 24.87 -3.24
C PRO A 122 -8.95 23.76 -3.89
N PHE A 123 -8.63 22.51 -3.58
CA PHE A 123 -9.28 21.33 -4.19
C PHE A 123 -10.79 21.29 -3.95
N GLU A 124 -11.22 21.74 -2.77
CA GLU A 124 -12.64 21.79 -2.38
C GLU A 124 -13.52 22.59 -3.35
N ALA A 125 -12.97 23.58 -4.06
CA ALA A 125 -13.71 24.34 -5.07
C ALA A 125 -14.11 23.50 -6.30
N ARG A 126 -13.53 22.32 -6.47
CA ARG A 126 -13.77 21.41 -7.60
C ARG A 126 -14.70 20.25 -7.26
N LEU A 127 -15.10 20.14 -5.99
CA LEU A 127 -15.96 19.09 -5.49
C LEU A 127 -17.45 19.48 -5.67
N ASP A 128 -18.30 18.48 -5.88
CA ASP A 128 -19.74 18.68 -5.74
C ASP A 128 -20.10 19.12 -4.33
N PRO A 129 -21.28 19.75 -4.11
CA PRO A 129 -21.63 20.33 -2.83
C PRO A 129 -21.60 19.35 -1.65
N ALA A 130 -22.07 18.10 -1.84
CA ALA A 130 -22.13 17.09 -0.79
C ALA A 130 -20.73 16.60 -0.38
N THR A 131 -19.91 16.23 -1.34
CA THR A 131 -18.52 15.80 -1.11
C THR A 131 -17.68 16.95 -0.53
N ARG A 132 -17.93 18.19 -0.96
CA ARG A 132 -17.25 19.38 -0.42
C ARG A 132 -17.50 19.54 1.08
N VAL A 133 -18.75 19.45 1.53
CA VAL A 133 -19.08 19.57 2.96
C VAL A 133 -18.34 18.51 3.78
N ARG A 134 -18.34 17.27 3.35
CA ARG A 134 -17.61 16.16 3.98
C ARG A 134 -16.12 16.42 4.05
N PHE A 135 -15.52 16.79 2.92
CA PHE A 135 -14.08 17.06 2.85
C PHE A 135 -13.65 18.24 3.71
N VAL A 136 -14.40 19.36 3.69
CA VAL A 136 -14.12 20.52 4.55
C VAL A 136 -14.16 20.10 6.02
N ALA A 137 -15.20 19.38 6.45
CA ALA A 137 -15.28 18.89 7.81
C ALA A 137 -14.14 17.93 8.18
N ALA A 138 -13.71 17.06 7.27
CA ALA A 138 -12.58 16.16 7.50
C ALA A 138 -11.26 16.92 7.64
N ARG A 139 -10.92 17.84 6.71
CA ARG A 139 -9.67 18.60 6.79
C ARG A 139 -9.60 19.50 8.01
N GLU A 140 -10.74 20.10 8.44
CA GLU A 140 -10.79 20.94 9.66
C GLU A 140 -10.57 20.11 10.93
N ARG A 141 -11.11 18.90 11.01
CA ARG A 141 -10.79 17.95 12.10
C ARG A 141 -9.31 17.58 12.15
N LEU A 142 -8.65 17.54 11.00
CA LEU A 142 -7.20 17.31 10.89
C LEU A 142 -6.38 18.58 11.22
N GLY A 143 -7.00 19.75 11.33
CA GLY A 143 -6.36 21.02 11.62
C GLY A 143 -5.78 21.72 10.37
N GLU A 144 -6.19 21.31 9.16
CA GLU A 144 -5.61 21.74 7.92
C GLU A 144 -6.41 22.85 7.21
N SER A 145 -5.72 23.74 6.51
CA SER A 145 -6.31 24.83 5.74
C SER A 145 -6.67 24.40 4.31
N ALA A 146 -7.60 25.10 3.67
CA ALA A 146 -7.94 24.88 2.27
C ALA A 146 -6.72 25.01 1.33
N LYS A 147 -5.78 25.90 1.64
CA LYS A 147 -4.55 26.13 0.86
C LYS A 147 -3.61 24.92 0.90
N HIS A 148 -3.64 24.13 1.99
CA HIS A 148 -2.84 22.92 2.13
C HIS A 148 -3.18 21.87 1.05
N TYR A 149 -4.44 21.82 0.60
CA TYR A 149 -4.93 20.95 -0.47
C TYR A 149 -5.03 21.67 -1.82
N SER A 150 -4.09 22.57 -2.12
CA SER A 150 -4.06 23.22 -3.45
C SER A 150 -3.60 22.22 -4.51
N THR A 151 -4.54 21.68 -5.28
CA THR A 151 -4.30 20.75 -6.38
C THR A 151 -5.51 20.68 -7.30
N ALA A 152 -5.28 20.32 -8.57
CA ALA A 152 -6.36 19.95 -9.51
C ALA A 152 -6.60 18.43 -9.57
N ASN A 153 -5.78 17.63 -8.91
CA ASN A 153 -5.76 16.17 -9.02
C ASN A 153 -6.38 15.53 -7.77
N ALA A 154 -7.50 14.80 -7.94
CA ALA A 154 -8.22 14.17 -6.85
C ALA A 154 -7.37 13.10 -6.12
N LEU A 155 -6.60 12.31 -6.87
CA LEU A 155 -5.70 11.31 -6.25
C LEU A 155 -4.62 11.99 -5.40
N ALA A 156 -4.06 13.11 -5.87
CA ALA A 156 -3.09 13.87 -5.09
C ALA A 156 -3.70 14.45 -3.80
N ALA A 157 -4.95 14.96 -3.87
CA ALA A 157 -5.69 15.40 -2.69
C ALA A 157 -5.93 14.24 -1.72
N GLY A 158 -6.30 13.06 -2.21
CA GLY A 158 -6.47 11.85 -1.41
C GLY A 158 -5.16 11.40 -0.73
N VAL A 159 -4.06 11.38 -1.46
CA VAL A 159 -2.73 11.04 -0.90
C VAL A 159 -2.33 12.01 0.21
N GLN A 160 -2.58 13.32 0.01
CA GLN A 160 -2.33 14.34 1.04
C GLN A 160 -3.22 14.11 2.27
N LEU A 161 -4.52 13.90 2.06
CA LEU A 161 -5.48 13.63 3.14
C LEU A 161 -5.09 12.38 3.95
N ALA A 162 -4.66 11.31 3.29
CA ALA A 162 -4.16 10.10 3.96
C ALA A 162 -2.88 10.37 4.76
N ALA A 163 -2.00 11.26 4.29
CA ALA A 163 -0.80 11.65 5.03
C ALA A 163 -1.15 12.43 6.31
N ASP A 164 -2.01 13.43 6.18
CA ASP A 164 -2.47 14.27 7.31
C ASP A 164 -3.28 13.46 8.33
N TYR A 165 -4.12 12.53 7.85
CA TYR A 165 -4.83 11.57 8.70
C TYR A 165 -3.86 10.73 9.54
N ARG A 166 -2.81 10.17 8.92
CA ARG A 166 -1.80 9.40 9.65
C ARG A 166 -1.05 10.26 10.67
N GLU A 167 -0.68 11.47 10.29
CA GLU A 167 0.02 12.39 11.18
C GLU A 167 -0.86 12.76 12.40
N ARG A 168 -2.10 13.16 12.17
CA ARG A 168 -3.06 13.53 13.20
C ARG A 168 -3.33 12.44 14.22
N HIS A 169 -3.39 11.19 13.75
CA HIS A 169 -3.70 10.04 14.59
C HIS A 169 -2.45 9.25 15.04
N GLU A 170 -1.27 9.84 14.87
CA GLU A 170 0.01 9.21 15.22
C GLU A 170 0.18 7.80 14.63
N LEU A 171 -0.28 7.60 13.38
CA LEU A 171 -0.14 6.35 12.66
C LEU A 171 1.12 6.35 11.79
N THR A 172 1.64 5.15 11.52
CA THR A 172 2.83 4.95 10.69
C THR A 172 2.76 3.65 9.89
N THR A 173 3.41 3.64 8.74
CA THR A 173 3.62 2.44 7.91
C THR A 173 4.98 1.78 8.16
N THR A 174 5.77 2.27 9.12
CA THR A 174 7.14 1.82 9.36
C THR A 174 7.35 1.09 10.68
N ASP A 175 6.43 1.14 11.62
CA ASP A 175 6.48 0.35 12.85
C ASP A 175 5.75 -0.99 12.65
N PRO A 176 6.24 -2.10 13.22
CA PRO A 176 7.42 -2.23 14.10
C PRO A 176 8.77 -2.37 13.38
N ALA A 177 8.82 -2.37 12.03
CA ALA A 177 10.03 -2.63 11.26
C ALA A 177 11.19 -1.69 11.63
N LYS A 178 10.91 -0.40 11.86
CA LYS A 178 11.92 0.59 12.26
C LYS A 178 12.53 0.29 13.65
N LEU A 179 11.71 -0.19 14.60
CA LEU A 179 12.20 -0.63 15.90
C LEU A 179 13.10 -1.86 15.75
N VAL A 180 12.68 -2.84 14.95
CA VAL A 180 13.45 -4.06 14.67
C VAL A 180 14.79 -3.72 14.01
N GLU A 181 14.81 -2.81 13.03
CA GLU A 181 16.03 -2.32 12.41
C GLU A 181 17.00 -1.76 13.46
N LEU A 182 16.51 -0.88 14.34
CA LEU A 182 17.31 -0.27 15.39
C LEU A 182 17.91 -1.32 16.32
N LEU A 183 17.11 -2.31 16.74
CA LEU A 183 17.55 -3.38 17.64
C LEU A 183 18.59 -4.29 16.96
N ALA A 184 18.37 -4.67 15.70
CA ALA A 184 19.32 -5.47 14.92
C ALA A 184 20.68 -4.76 14.81
N ARG A 185 20.69 -3.48 14.43
CA ARG A 185 21.91 -2.67 14.32
C ARG A 185 22.65 -2.56 15.67
N ARG A 186 21.90 -2.36 16.77
CA ARG A 186 22.49 -2.30 18.14
C ARG A 186 23.10 -3.63 18.58
N SER A 187 22.53 -4.75 18.14
CA SER A 187 23.03 -6.10 18.44
C SER A 187 24.13 -6.56 17.48
N GLY A 188 24.54 -5.71 16.53
CA GLY A 188 25.55 -6.06 15.52
C GLY A 188 25.05 -7.06 14.45
N VAL A 189 23.75 -7.33 14.39
CA VAL A 189 23.18 -8.22 13.38
C VAL A 189 23.03 -7.47 12.05
N PRO A 190 23.53 -8.02 10.93
CA PRO A 190 23.41 -7.43 9.61
C PRO A 190 21.94 -7.19 9.22
N VAL A 191 21.65 -6.00 8.67
CA VAL A 191 20.33 -5.67 8.16
C VAL A 191 20.35 -5.69 6.63
N VAL A 192 19.49 -6.51 6.04
CA VAL A 192 19.31 -6.65 4.59
C VAL A 192 18.11 -5.82 4.16
N GLU A 193 18.36 -4.78 3.39
CA GLU A 193 17.34 -3.86 2.88
C GLU A 193 17.37 -3.78 1.36
N LYS A 194 16.22 -3.54 0.75
CA LYS A 194 16.11 -3.18 -0.67
C LYS A 194 15.52 -1.80 -0.83
N THR A 195 16.17 -0.96 -1.63
CA THR A 195 15.66 0.37 -1.94
C THR A 195 14.80 0.35 -3.19
N TYR A 196 13.58 0.88 -3.08
CA TYR A 196 12.65 1.05 -4.19
C TYR A 196 12.59 2.51 -4.63
N ASP A 197 12.61 2.73 -5.95
CA ASP A 197 12.43 4.06 -6.53
C ASP A 197 10.94 4.37 -6.70
N ILE A 198 10.47 5.40 -5.98
CA ILE A 198 9.08 5.89 -6.05
C ILE A 198 8.85 6.90 -7.18
N GLY A 199 9.90 7.42 -7.81
CA GLY A 199 9.80 8.44 -8.86
C GLY A 199 8.81 8.08 -9.97
N PRO A 200 8.84 6.86 -10.54
CA PRO A 200 7.88 6.40 -11.54
C PRO A 200 6.42 6.42 -11.07
N LEU A 201 6.16 6.10 -9.79
CA LEU A 201 4.80 6.12 -9.21
C LEU A 201 4.28 7.54 -9.07
N LEU A 202 5.11 8.52 -8.69
CA LEU A 202 4.70 9.93 -8.65
C LEU A 202 4.29 10.44 -10.04
N GLY A 203 5.03 10.05 -11.08
CA GLY A 203 4.64 10.34 -12.46
C GLY A 203 3.36 9.63 -12.89
N ALA A 204 3.09 8.43 -12.35
CA ALA A 204 1.89 7.66 -12.64
C ALA A 204 0.62 8.29 -12.03
N ILE A 205 0.72 8.97 -10.88
CA ILE A 205 -0.40 9.72 -10.28
C ILE A 205 -0.95 10.75 -11.28
N LEU A 206 -0.07 11.46 -12.01
CA LEU A 206 -0.48 12.43 -13.03
C LEU A 206 -1.20 11.80 -14.23
N ARG A 207 -0.93 10.54 -14.54
CA ARG A 207 -1.52 9.79 -15.64
C ARG A 207 -2.72 8.95 -15.23
N THR A 208 -3.06 8.93 -13.94
CA THR A 208 -4.23 8.20 -13.44
C THR A 208 -5.50 8.87 -13.94
N PRO A 209 -6.47 8.12 -14.51
CA PRO A 209 -7.74 8.67 -14.96
C PRO A 209 -8.45 9.44 -13.85
N ALA A 210 -9.02 10.60 -14.18
CA ALA A 210 -9.65 11.47 -13.19
C ALA A 210 -10.76 10.78 -12.38
N ALA A 211 -11.54 9.90 -13.03
CA ALA A 211 -12.58 9.12 -12.37
C ALA A 211 -12.00 8.15 -11.32
N THR A 212 -10.93 7.43 -11.65
CA THR A 212 -10.22 6.55 -10.71
C THR A 212 -9.60 7.35 -9.55
N GLY A 213 -9.03 8.53 -9.86
CA GLY A 213 -8.50 9.41 -8.81
C GLY A 213 -9.57 9.90 -7.84
N ARG A 214 -10.79 10.15 -8.32
CA ARG A 214 -11.94 10.49 -7.46
C ARG A 214 -12.37 9.33 -6.58
N LEU A 215 -12.44 8.10 -7.09
CA LEU A 215 -12.74 6.92 -6.25
C LEU A 215 -11.74 6.77 -5.11
N CYS A 216 -10.45 6.89 -5.39
CA CYS A 216 -9.42 6.85 -4.35
C CYS A 216 -9.58 7.99 -3.33
N PHE A 217 -9.87 9.20 -3.78
CA PHE A 217 -10.11 10.32 -2.88
C PHE A 217 -11.30 10.07 -1.97
N GLU A 218 -12.42 9.56 -2.49
CA GLU A 218 -13.63 9.27 -1.72
C GLU A 218 -13.41 8.16 -0.69
N GLU A 219 -12.66 7.10 -1.02
CA GLU A 219 -12.29 6.07 -0.05
C GLU A 219 -11.43 6.62 1.10
N VAL A 220 -10.42 7.45 0.77
CA VAL A 220 -9.60 8.10 1.80
C VAL A 220 -10.42 9.05 2.65
N LEU A 221 -11.36 9.78 2.05
CA LEU A 221 -12.28 10.65 2.77
C LEU A 221 -13.14 9.85 3.73
N ALA A 222 -13.72 8.74 3.30
CA ALA A 222 -14.51 7.85 4.15
C ALA A 222 -13.67 7.28 5.31
N GLN A 223 -12.41 6.90 5.07
CA GLN A 223 -11.48 6.49 6.13
C GLN A 223 -11.22 7.61 7.13
N ALA A 224 -10.99 8.84 6.66
CA ALA A 224 -10.77 9.99 7.54
C ALA A 224 -12.03 10.35 8.37
N GLU A 225 -13.23 10.09 7.85
CA GLU A 225 -14.50 10.25 8.56
C GLU A 225 -14.71 9.18 9.63
N ALA A 226 -14.39 7.93 9.32
CA ALA A 226 -14.51 6.78 10.25
C ALA A 226 -13.52 6.86 11.42
N GLY A 227 -12.38 7.52 11.22
CA GLY A 227 -11.33 7.63 12.24
C GLY A 227 -10.50 6.36 12.42
N PRO A 228 -9.53 6.33 13.36
CA PRO A 228 -8.50 5.30 13.46
C PRO A 228 -8.94 4.00 14.18
N GLY A 229 -10.20 3.86 14.54
CA GLY A 229 -10.70 2.76 15.39
C GLY A 229 -10.32 1.38 14.89
N ILE A 230 -10.57 1.10 13.61
CA ILE A 230 -10.26 -0.19 12.96
C ILE A 230 -8.75 -0.45 12.98
N THR A 231 -7.92 0.52 12.59
CA THR A 231 -6.44 0.40 12.62
C THR A 231 -5.93 0.12 14.05
N LEU A 232 -6.46 0.81 15.06
CA LEU A 232 -6.05 0.60 16.45
C LEU A 232 -6.47 -0.77 16.97
N GLN A 233 -7.64 -1.28 16.57
CA GLN A 233 -8.11 -2.61 16.92
C GLN A 233 -7.24 -3.68 16.25
N ALA A 234 -6.98 -3.57 14.96
CA ALA A 234 -6.13 -4.49 14.21
C ALA A 234 -4.70 -4.53 14.76
N ALA A 235 -4.15 -3.38 15.19
CA ALA A 235 -2.83 -3.33 15.82
C ALA A 235 -2.80 -4.06 17.17
N ARG A 236 -3.85 -3.96 17.98
CA ARG A 236 -3.97 -4.74 19.24
C ARG A 236 -4.10 -6.23 18.98
N ALA A 237 -4.92 -6.63 18.01
CA ALA A 237 -5.06 -8.02 17.57
C ALA A 237 -3.70 -8.59 17.12
N TRP A 238 -2.95 -7.84 16.32
CA TRP A 238 -1.59 -8.23 15.91
C TRP A 238 -0.67 -8.43 17.12
N ALA A 239 -0.66 -7.49 18.06
CA ALA A 239 0.21 -7.54 19.25
C ALA A 239 -0.10 -8.74 20.16
N SER A 240 -1.30 -9.30 20.10
CA SER A 240 -1.73 -10.49 20.85
C SER A 240 -1.67 -11.80 20.07
N GLY A 241 -1.19 -11.77 18.81
CA GLY A 241 -1.10 -12.97 17.96
C GLY A 241 -2.41 -13.36 17.28
N ASP A 242 -3.47 -12.54 17.39
CA ASP A 242 -4.72 -12.73 16.64
C ASP A 242 -4.53 -12.24 15.19
N VAL A 243 -4.19 -13.18 14.32
CA VAL A 243 -3.92 -12.91 12.90
C VAL A 243 -5.19 -12.47 12.17
N ALA A 244 -6.32 -13.11 12.43
CA ALA A 244 -7.60 -12.78 11.79
C ALA A 244 -8.01 -11.33 12.11
N GLY A 245 -8.01 -10.95 13.38
CA GLY A 245 -8.29 -9.58 13.79
C GLY A 245 -7.28 -8.56 13.26
N ALA A 246 -6.01 -8.93 13.13
CA ALA A 246 -4.98 -8.06 12.54
C ALA A 246 -5.18 -7.83 11.03
N LEU A 247 -5.81 -8.78 10.33
CA LEU A 247 -6.12 -8.68 8.90
C LEU A 247 -7.31 -7.75 8.60
N GLU A 248 -8.09 -7.35 9.60
CA GLU A 248 -9.17 -6.35 9.46
C GLU A 248 -8.66 -4.91 9.31
N ASN A 249 -7.35 -4.69 9.27
CA ASN A 249 -6.75 -3.38 9.11
C ASN A 249 -7.15 -2.72 7.78
N GLU A 250 -7.17 -1.39 7.77
CA GLU A 250 -7.49 -0.56 6.60
C GLU A 250 -6.59 -0.83 5.39
N ARG A 251 -7.20 -0.89 4.21
CA ARG A 251 -6.53 -1.24 2.95
C ARG A 251 -6.71 -0.19 1.84
N THR A 252 -7.16 0.98 2.19
CA THR A 252 -7.42 2.08 1.24
C THR A 252 -6.19 2.44 0.41
N TYR A 253 -5.01 2.49 1.05
CA TYR A 253 -3.76 2.82 0.36
C TYR A 253 -3.42 1.76 -0.71
N GLU A 254 -3.51 0.50 -0.38
CA GLU A 254 -3.16 -0.61 -1.28
C GLU A 254 -4.12 -0.69 -2.46
N ARG A 255 -5.44 -0.53 -2.22
CA ARG A 255 -6.44 -0.47 -3.30
C ARG A 255 -6.17 0.70 -4.25
N CYS A 256 -5.86 1.87 -3.72
CA CYS A 256 -5.50 3.03 -4.53
C CYS A 256 -4.18 2.84 -5.30
N LEU A 257 -3.20 2.16 -4.71
CA LEU A 257 -1.94 1.83 -5.39
C LEU A 257 -2.20 0.94 -6.62
N MET A 258 -3.11 -0.04 -6.52
CA MET A 258 -3.48 -0.91 -7.65
C MET A 258 -4.15 -0.15 -8.80
N ALA A 259 -4.83 0.95 -8.51
CA ALA A 259 -5.49 1.79 -9.50
C ALA A 259 -4.50 2.72 -10.25
N VAL A 260 -3.31 2.94 -9.73
CA VAL A 260 -2.26 3.75 -10.36
C VAL A 260 -1.54 2.93 -11.43
N PRO A 261 -1.27 3.49 -12.64
CA PRO A 261 -0.48 2.81 -13.67
C PRO A 261 0.89 2.33 -13.12
N GLY A 262 1.16 1.04 -13.22
CA GLY A 262 2.38 0.41 -12.68
C GLY A 262 2.29 -0.02 -11.21
N GLY A 263 1.20 0.26 -10.50
CA GLY A 263 1.01 -0.13 -9.10
C GLY A 263 1.04 -1.63 -8.89
N ARG A 264 0.33 -2.38 -9.75
CA ARG A 264 0.33 -3.86 -9.72
C ARG A 264 1.74 -4.45 -9.92
N GLN A 265 2.49 -3.95 -10.90
CA GLN A 265 3.84 -4.41 -11.16
C GLN A 265 4.79 -4.10 -9.99
N PHE A 266 4.56 -2.97 -9.32
CA PHE A 266 5.32 -2.59 -8.13
C PHE A 266 5.03 -3.55 -6.96
N ASP A 267 3.77 -3.83 -6.67
CA ASP A 267 3.33 -4.78 -5.63
C ASP A 267 3.88 -6.19 -5.88
N GLU A 268 3.70 -6.73 -7.09
CA GLU A 268 4.22 -8.05 -7.48
C GLU A 268 5.74 -8.15 -7.34
N ARG A 269 6.46 -7.07 -7.69
CA ARG A 269 7.92 -7.02 -7.51
C ARG A 269 8.30 -7.05 -6.03
N MET A 270 7.59 -6.32 -5.17
CA MET A 270 7.87 -6.30 -3.73
C MET A 270 7.68 -7.69 -3.11
N LYS A 271 6.61 -8.41 -3.47
CA LYS A 271 6.36 -9.78 -3.02
C LYS A 271 7.45 -10.75 -3.50
N ALA A 272 7.82 -10.68 -4.78
CA ALA A 272 8.87 -11.51 -5.35
C ALA A 272 10.24 -11.24 -4.71
N ASP A 273 10.59 -9.98 -4.49
CA ASP A 273 11.84 -9.57 -3.85
C ASP A 273 11.92 -10.05 -2.39
N SER A 274 10.80 -10.01 -1.67
CA SER A 274 10.71 -10.51 -0.30
C SER A 274 10.91 -12.01 -0.24
N ALA A 275 10.22 -12.77 -1.09
CA ALA A 275 10.40 -14.21 -1.20
C ALA A 275 11.85 -14.57 -1.57
N ALA A 276 12.42 -13.89 -2.57
CA ALA A 276 13.82 -14.11 -2.96
C ALA A 276 14.84 -13.74 -1.87
N ALA A 277 14.57 -12.72 -1.05
CA ALA A 277 15.45 -12.37 0.06
C ALA A 277 15.42 -13.44 1.17
N ILE A 278 14.24 -13.98 1.46
CA ILE A 278 14.06 -15.10 2.41
C ILE A 278 14.76 -16.35 1.88
N ALA A 279 14.54 -16.74 0.62
CA ALA A 279 15.18 -17.90 0.01
C ALA A 279 16.72 -17.81 0.06
N ARG A 280 17.28 -16.63 -0.26
CA ARG A 280 18.75 -16.42 -0.15
C ARG A 280 19.28 -16.51 1.27
N ALA A 281 18.48 -16.21 2.28
CA ALA A 281 18.91 -16.35 3.67
C ALA A 281 19.05 -17.82 4.08
N LEU A 282 18.33 -18.73 3.44
CA LEU A 282 18.47 -20.18 3.65
C LEU A 282 19.77 -20.76 3.10
N GLU A 283 20.49 -20.05 2.23
CA GLU A 283 21.79 -20.48 1.69
C GLU A 283 22.93 -20.46 2.73
N ARG A 284 22.66 -19.98 3.96
CA ARG A 284 23.65 -19.88 5.05
C ARG A 284 23.14 -20.62 6.28
N PRO A 285 23.82 -21.68 6.72
CA PRO A 285 23.42 -22.45 7.91
C PRO A 285 23.16 -21.56 9.15
N GLY A 286 22.12 -21.91 9.90
CA GLY A 286 21.71 -21.18 11.10
C GLY A 286 20.34 -20.58 11.01
N HIS A 287 20.18 -19.31 11.41
CA HIS A 287 18.87 -18.67 11.31
C HIS A 287 18.92 -17.18 10.96
N ALA A 288 17.81 -16.70 10.40
CA ALA A 288 17.60 -15.29 10.10
C ALA A 288 16.18 -14.86 10.51
N ILE A 289 15.95 -13.55 10.55
CA ILE A 289 14.63 -12.96 10.80
C ILE A 289 14.22 -12.19 9.55
N ALA A 290 12.95 -12.33 9.13
CA ALA A 290 12.37 -11.52 8.06
C ALA A 290 11.10 -10.82 8.54
N LEU A 291 10.91 -9.56 8.16
CA LEU A 291 9.67 -8.83 8.34
C LEU A 291 8.99 -8.64 6.99
N VAL A 292 7.72 -8.96 6.93
CA VAL A 292 6.90 -8.83 5.73
C VAL A 292 5.53 -8.26 6.14
N PRO A 293 4.93 -7.32 5.40
CA PRO A 293 3.55 -6.91 5.66
C PRO A 293 2.60 -8.12 5.68
N LEU A 294 1.70 -8.17 6.67
CA LEU A 294 0.94 -9.37 7.01
C LEU A 294 0.09 -9.88 5.85
N ARG A 295 -0.66 -9.02 5.15
CA ARG A 295 -1.47 -9.46 4.01
C ARG A 295 -0.65 -9.94 2.81
N PRO A 296 0.35 -9.21 2.29
CA PRO A 296 1.28 -9.73 1.29
C PRO A 296 1.99 -11.03 1.69
N LEU A 297 2.21 -11.23 2.99
CA LEU A 297 2.78 -12.49 3.50
C LEU A 297 1.83 -13.66 3.27
N LEU A 298 0.53 -13.49 3.59
CA LEU A 298 -0.47 -14.56 3.68
C LEU A 298 -1.36 -14.69 2.44
N ALA A 299 -1.30 -13.73 1.52
CA ALA A 299 -2.12 -13.73 0.31
C ALA A 299 -1.81 -14.91 -0.61
N GLU A 300 -2.80 -15.32 -1.40
CA GLU A 300 -2.56 -16.19 -2.55
C GLU A 300 -1.52 -15.52 -3.49
N ARG A 301 -0.56 -16.29 -3.96
CA ARG A 301 0.62 -15.79 -4.68
C ARG A 301 1.44 -14.74 -3.90
N GLY A 302 1.21 -14.65 -2.58
CA GLY A 302 1.98 -13.85 -1.64
C GLY A 302 3.35 -14.42 -1.35
N VAL A 303 3.99 -13.95 -0.29
CA VAL A 303 5.39 -14.31 -0.01
C VAL A 303 5.52 -15.77 0.42
N LEU A 304 4.70 -16.25 1.36
CA LEU A 304 4.77 -17.64 1.83
C LEU A 304 4.31 -18.65 0.77
N ASP A 305 3.27 -18.32 0.01
CA ASP A 305 2.79 -19.15 -1.08
C ASP A 305 3.86 -19.34 -2.18
N ARG A 306 4.58 -18.28 -2.52
CA ARG A 306 5.73 -18.34 -3.46
C ARG A 306 6.87 -19.21 -2.92
N LEU A 307 7.16 -19.17 -1.63
CA LEU A 307 8.20 -20.00 -1.01
C LEU A 307 7.79 -21.46 -0.95
N ARG A 308 6.52 -21.77 -0.66
CA ARG A 308 5.96 -23.13 -0.79
C ARG A 308 6.07 -23.64 -2.23
N GLY A 309 5.74 -22.81 -3.21
CA GLY A 309 5.89 -23.13 -4.65
C GLY A 309 7.34 -23.41 -5.09
N GLN A 310 8.33 -22.98 -4.32
CA GLN A 310 9.76 -23.29 -4.51
C GLN A 310 10.17 -24.58 -3.78
N GLY A 311 9.25 -25.28 -3.11
CA GLY A 311 9.52 -26.50 -2.37
C GLY A 311 10.06 -26.30 -0.95
N LEU A 312 10.07 -25.06 -0.44
CA LEU A 312 10.52 -24.75 0.91
C LEU A 312 9.44 -25.13 1.94
N LYS A 313 9.86 -25.61 3.10
CA LYS A 313 8.95 -25.93 4.20
C LYS A 313 8.49 -24.64 4.87
N VAL A 314 7.19 -24.38 4.85
CA VAL A 314 6.54 -23.27 5.56
C VAL A 314 5.73 -23.83 6.70
N THR A 315 6.00 -23.38 7.92
CA THR A 315 5.33 -23.79 9.16
C THR A 315 4.56 -22.63 9.75
N THR A 316 3.32 -22.87 10.17
CA THR A 316 2.45 -21.87 10.78
C THR A 316 2.72 -21.69 12.28
N PRO A 317 2.29 -20.56 12.89
CA PRO A 317 2.51 -20.29 14.32
C PRO A 317 1.96 -21.38 15.26
N GLY A 318 0.95 -22.14 14.85
CA GLY A 318 0.35 -23.22 15.64
C GLY A 318 1.08 -24.56 15.59
N GLU A 319 1.94 -24.75 14.56
CA GLU A 319 2.67 -26.00 14.32
C GLU A 319 4.09 -25.97 14.94
N VAL A 320 4.58 -24.80 15.35
CA VAL A 320 5.86 -24.65 16.04
C VAL A 320 5.61 -24.91 17.53
N ALA A 321 5.25 -26.14 17.87
CA ALA A 321 5.26 -26.61 19.25
C ALA A 321 6.38 -27.64 19.40
N GLU A 322 7.29 -27.35 20.29
CA GLU A 322 8.35 -28.17 20.90
C GLU A 322 9.77 -27.89 20.45
#